data_8b171f395c83529d85c08d2dc2a6838b
#
_entry.id   8b171f395c83529d85c08d2dc2a6838b
#
_cell.length_a   1.000
_cell.length_b   1.000
_cell.length_c   1.000
_cell.angle_alpha   90.00
_cell.angle_beta   90.00
_cell.angle_gamma   90.00
#
_symmetry.space_group_name_H-M   'P 1'
#
loop_
_entity.id
_entity.type
_entity.pdbx_description
1 polymer ?
#
loop_
_entity_poly.entity_id
_entity_poly.type
_entity_poly.pdbx_seq_one_letter_code
_entity_poly.pdbx_strand_id
1 'polypeptide(L)'
;MVQADADEELAMDNRTYKLIEIVGVSNESFAAATENAIARANATLQGLGWFQVTELRGLIDDGHVSEYQVALKVGFRLLDPRDV
;
A
#
# COMPACT_ATOMS: atom_id res chain seq x y z
N MET A 1 10.73 30.91 -1.41
CA MET A 1 10.99 29.61 -2.07
C MET A 1 12.19 29.69 -2.95
N VAL A 2 13.13 28.85 -2.71
CA VAL A 2 14.37 28.86 -3.48
C VAL A 2 14.20 27.99 -4.71
N GLN A 3 15.05 28.23 -5.67
CA GLN A 3 14.93 27.58 -6.96
C GLN A 3 15.27 26.10 -6.88
N ALA A 4 16.20 25.75 -6.02
CA ALA A 4 16.56 24.33 -5.85
C ALA A 4 15.34 23.55 -5.35
N ASP A 5 14.57 24.18 -4.46
CA ASP A 5 13.35 23.55 -3.96
C ASP A 5 12.32 23.41 -5.07
N ALA A 6 12.30 24.37 -5.99
CA ALA A 6 11.38 24.30 -7.11
C ALA A 6 11.71 23.10 -8.01
N ASP A 7 13.02 22.85 -8.21
CA ASP A 7 13.42 21.68 -9.01
C ASP A 7 13.05 20.38 -8.32
N GLU A 8 13.20 20.35 -7.02
CA GLU A 8 12.80 19.17 -6.26
C GLU A 8 11.29 18.99 -6.32
N GLU A 9 10.56 20.09 -6.21
CA GLU A 9 9.11 20.02 -6.29
C GLU A 9 8.65 19.49 -7.64
N LEU A 10 9.30 19.95 -8.71
CA LEU A 10 8.94 19.47 -10.02
C LEU A 10 9.21 17.98 -10.18
N ALA A 11 10.33 17.52 -9.63
CA ALA A 11 10.65 16.10 -9.68
C ALA A 11 9.62 15.30 -8.89
N MET A 12 9.19 15.80 -7.73
CA MET A 12 8.18 15.14 -6.92
C MET A 12 6.81 15.19 -7.59
N ASP A 13 6.49 16.32 -8.22
CA ASP A 13 5.21 16.47 -8.89
C ASP A 13 5.09 15.58 -10.12
N ASN A 14 6.20 15.15 -10.65
CA ASN A 14 6.21 14.31 -11.84
C ASN A 14 6.42 12.83 -11.50
N ARG A 15 6.15 12.49 -10.25
CA ARG A 15 6.27 11.11 -9.82
C ARG A 15 5.26 10.23 -10.54
N THR A 16 5.67 9.00 -10.73
CA THR A 16 4.80 7.99 -11.30
C THR A 16 4.72 6.84 -10.31
N TYR A 17 3.52 6.35 -10.09
CA TYR A 17 3.29 5.23 -9.18
C TYR A 17 2.75 4.06 -9.96
N LYS A 18 3.15 2.88 -9.55
CA LYS A 18 2.54 1.65 -10.01
C LYS A 18 1.63 1.15 -8.91
N LEU A 19 0.49 0.60 -9.31
CA LEU A 19 -0.45 0.03 -8.37
C LEU A 19 -0.39 -1.48 -8.42
N ILE A 20 -0.42 -2.09 -7.26
CA ILE A 20 -0.63 -3.52 -7.14
C ILE A 20 -1.83 -3.74 -6.22
N GLU A 21 -2.48 -4.86 -6.40
CA GLU A 21 -3.61 -5.21 -5.56
C GLU A 21 -3.26 -6.45 -4.76
N ILE A 22 -3.48 -6.38 -3.45
CA ILE A 22 -3.16 -7.48 -2.55
C ILE A 22 -4.30 -7.64 -1.56
N VAL A 23 -4.31 -8.79 -0.89
CA VAL A 23 -5.31 -9.06 0.14
C VAL A 23 -4.57 -9.40 1.43
N GLY A 24 -4.85 -8.62 2.47
CA GLY A 24 -4.32 -8.92 3.79
C GLY A 24 -5.33 -9.72 4.58
N VAL A 25 -4.83 -10.55 5.46
CA VAL A 25 -5.67 -11.45 6.24
C VAL A 25 -5.25 -11.36 7.70
N SER A 26 -6.23 -11.40 8.60
CA SER A 26 -5.98 -11.42 10.03
C SER A 26 -7.15 -12.09 10.72
N ASN A 27 -6.87 -12.79 11.81
CA ASN A 27 -7.96 -13.31 12.63
C ASN A 27 -8.33 -12.33 13.75
N GLU A 28 -7.75 -11.13 13.74
CA GLU A 28 -7.96 -10.16 14.80
C GLU A 28 -8.83 -8.98 14.40
N SER A 29 -8.55 -8.38 13.24
CA SER A 29 -9.26 -7.18 12.84
C SER A 29 -8.95 -6.81 11.40
N PHE A 30 -9.78 -5.92 10.84
CA PHE A 30 -9.50 -5.36 9.51
C PHE A 30 -8.23 -4.51 9.55
N ALA A 31 -8.01 -3.80 10.65
CA ALA A 31 -6.80 -2.98 10.77
C ALA A 31 -5.56 -3.87 10.75
N ALA A 32 -5.59 -4.98 11.49
CA ALA A 32 -4.46 -5.90 11.50
C ALA A 32 -4.24 -6.53 10.13
N ALA A 33 -5.32 -6.86 9.42
CA ALA A 33 -5.23 -7.41 8.08
C ALA A 33 -4.54 -6.42 7.13
N THR A 34 -4.89 -5.14 7.25
CA THR A 34 -4.27 -4.09 6.45
C THR A 34 -2.79 -3.98 6.76
N GLU A 35 -2.44 -3.93 8.03
CA GLU A 35 -1.04 -3.84 8.45
C GLU A 35 -0.23 -5.02 7.95
N ASN A 36 -0.82 -6.22 8.03
CA ASN A 36 -0.14 -7.42 7.56
C ASN A 36 0.17 -7.33 6.06
N ALA A 37 -0.79 -6.83 5.28
CA ALA A 37 -0.61 -6.69 3.85
C ALA A 37 0.51 -5.70 3.53
N ILE A 38 0.50 -4.54 4.20
CA ILE A 38 1.50 -3.51 3.95
C ILE A 38 2.88 -4.02 4.36
N ALA A 39 2.99 -4.68 5.50
CA ALA A 39 4.28 -5.20 5.96
C ALA A 39 4.84 -6.21 4.98
N ARG A 40 3.99 -7.08 4.43
CA ARG A 40 4.44 -8.09 3.48
C ARG A 40 4.89 -7.43 2.18
N ALA A 41 4.12 -6.45 1.70
CA ALA A 41 4.49 -5.74 0.48
C ALA A 41 5.82 -5.01 0.67
N ASN A 42 6.01 -4.42 1.84
CA ASN A 42 7.23 -3.67 2.12
C ASN A 42 8.46 -4.56 2.18
N ALA A 43 8.27 -5.86 2.40
CA ALA A 43 9.40 -6.78 2.47
C ALA A 43 10.07 -6.98 1.11
N THR A 44 9.34 -6.80 0.02
CA THR A 44 9.87 -7.07 -1.32
C THR A 44 9.81 -5.89 -2.26
N LEU A 45 9.10 -4.83 -1.90
CA LEU A 45 8.94 -3.67 -2.77
C LEU A 45 9.52 -2.44 -2.09
N GLN A 46 9.98 -1.50 -2.91
CA GLN A 46 10.52 -0.24 -2.41
C GLN A 46 9.59 0.89 -2.81
N GLY A 47 9.62 1.93 -2.00
CA GLY A 47 8.90 3.15 -2.35
C GLY A 47 7.40 3.07 -2.15
N LEU A 48 6.93 2.26 -1.21
CA LEU A 48 5.51 2.24 -0.89
C LEU A 48 5.09 3.63 -0.42
N GLY A 49 4.06 4.19 -1.04
CA GLY A 49 3.65 5.54 -0.74
C GLY A 49 2.29 5.63 -0.07
N TRP A 50 1.34 4.86 -0.55
CA TRP A 50 -0.02 4.97 -0.05
C TRP A 50 -0.78 3.70 -0.39
N PHE A 51 -1.93 3.55 0.24
CA PHE A 51 -2.80 2.43 -0.05
C PHE A 51 -4.24 2.91 -0.09
N GLN A 52 -5.06 2.11 -0.75
CA GLN A 52 -6.49 2.38 -0.84
C GLN A 52 -7.22 1.06 -0.62
N VAL A 53 -8.07 1.03 0.38
CA VAL A 53 -8.87 -0.16 0.63
C VAL A 53 -9.98 -0.23 -0.41
N THR A 54 -10.08 -1.36 -1.08
CA THR A 54 -11.09 -1.54 -2.10
C THR A 54 -12.22 -2.45 -1.64
N GLU A 55 -11.95 -3.34 -0.68
CA GLU A 55 -12.97 -4.26 -0.23
C GLU A 55 -12.66 -4.76 1.16
N LEU A 56 -13.69 -4.83 1.98
CA LEU A 56 -13.62 -5.47 3.28
C LEU A 56 -14.54 -6.67 3.24
N ARG A 57 -14.04 -7.81 3.75
CA ARG A 57 -14.87 -8.99 3.85
C ARG A 57 -14.30 -9.90 4.92
N GLY A 58 -15.05 -10.91 5.26
CA GLY A 58 -14.58 -11.84 6.27
C GLY A 58 -15.15 -13.22 6.01
N LEU A 59 -14.59 -14.18 6.70
CA LEU A 59 -15.07 -15.54 6.69
C LEU A 59 -15.86 -15.79 7.96
N ILE A 60 -16.92 -16.55 7.81
CA ILE A 60 -17.78 -16.91 8.92
C ILE A 60 -17.62 -18.41 9.14
N ASP A 61 -17.41 -18.79 10.38
CA ASP A 61 -17.32 -20.20 10.76
C ASP A 61 -18.19 -20.38 12.00
N ASP A 62 -19.21 -21.21 11.85
CA ASP A 62 -20.13 -21.54 12.94
C ASP A 62 -20.69 -20.29 13.61
N GLY A 63 -21.11 -19.31 12.80
CA GLY A 63 -21.74 -18.08 13.28
C GLY A 63 -20.79 -17.06 13.84
N HIS A 64 -19.49 -17.26 13.70
CA HIS A 64 -18.48 -16.34 14.18
C HIS A 64 -17.56 -15.90 13.06
N VAL A 65 -17.04 -14.70 13.19
CA VAL A 65 -16.03 -14.21 12.24
C VAL A 65 -14.74 -14.96 12.55
N SER A 66 -14.28 -15.74 11.58
CA SER A 66 -13.05 -16.51 11.74
C SER A 66 -11.86 -15.80 11.11
N GLU A 67 -12.11 -14.91 10.16
CA GLU A 67 -11.03 -14.29 9.43
C GLU A 67 -11.50 -12.97 8.84
N TYR A 68 -10.66 -11.95 8.96
CA TYR A 68 -10.88 -10.64 8.34
C TYR A 68 -9.99 -10.55 7.11
N GLN A 69 -10.55 -10.11 5.99
CA GLN A 69 -9.78 -9.92 4.75
C GLN A 69 -9.99 -8.51 4.25
N VAL A 70 -8.88 -7.88 3.87
CA VAL A 70 -8.91 -6.54 3.31
C VAL A 70 -8.23 -6.60 1.95
N ALA A 71 -9.00 -6.27 0.91
CA ALA A 71 -8.42 -6.10 -0.41
C ALA A 71 -8.01 -4.64 -0.54
N LEU A 72 -6.79 -4.39 -0.97
CA LEU A 72 -6.29 -3.04 -1.07
C LEU A 72 -5.34 -2.91 -2.25
N LYS A 73 -5.32 -1.71 -2.78
CA LYS A 73 -4.34 -1.32 -3.77
C LYS A 73 -3.23 -0.56 -3.07
N VAL A 74 -2.01 -0.85 -3.47
CA VAL A 74 -0.84 -0.18 -2.91
C VAL A 74 -0.13 0.52 -4.05
N GLY A 75 0.11 1.83 -3.86
CA GLY A 75 0.86 2.60 -4.82
C GLY A 75 2.31 2.66 -4.39
N PHE A 76 3.20 2.26 -5.28
CA PHE A 76 4.61 2.41 -4.99
C PHE A 76 5.26 3.20 -6.12
N ARG A 77 6.20 4.03 -5.69
CA ARG A 77 6.83 4.97 -6.60
C ARG A 77 7.79 4.26 -7.53
N LEU A 78 7.67 4.55 -8.81
CA LEU A 78 8.65 4.09 -9.77
C LEU A 78 9.84 5.03 -9.67
N LEU A 79 11.01 4.44 -9.49
CA LEU A 79 12.23 5.23 -9.38
C LEU A 79 12.66 5.70 -10.75
N ASP A 80 13.15 6.93 -10.80
CA ASP A 80 13.78 7.45 -11.98
C ASP A 80 15.07 6.65 -12.20
N PRO A 81 15.38 6.28 -13.45
CA PRO A 81 16.63 5.54 -13.70
C PRO A 81 17.86 6.23 -13.15
N ARG A 82 17.82 7.53 -12.98
CA ARG A 82 18.95 8.27 -12.41
C ARG A 82 19.10 8.06 -10.91
N ASP A 83 18.07 7.52 -10.27
CA ASP A 83 18.06 7.33 -8.82
C ASP A 83 18.64 5.98 -8.39
N VAL A 84 18.97 5.13 -9.34
CA VAL A 84 19.48 3.79 -9.05
C VAL A 84 20.90 3.60 -9.51
#